data_91e229c9516352481b0fa4ee98a9bcb4
#
_entry.id   91e229c9516352481b0fa4ee98a9bcb4
#
_cell.length_a   1.000
_cell.length_b   1.000
_cell.length_c   1.000
_cell.angle_alpha   90.00
_cell.angle_beta   90.00
_cell.angle_gamma   90.00
#
_symmetry.space_group_name_H-M   'P 1'
#
loop_
_entity.id
_entity.type
_entity.pdbx_description
1 polymer ?
#
loop_
_entity_poly.entity_id
_entity_poly.type
_entity_poly.pdbx_seq_one_letter_code
_entity_poly.pdbx_strand_id
1 'polypeptide(L)'
;MHAAAIWEKEGRVIYVKHLEDGAMAVGLFNKTLEPAKIGFTLKQLGIRGTQVVRDLWRQKDLTTTDKGFETQVPPHGVVLVKIAPGNPTRNDLKK
;
A
#
# COMPACT_ATOMS: atom_id res chain seq x y z
N MET A 1 10.06 -12.84 9.06
CA MET A 1 10.06 -11.59 8.32
C MET A 1 9.28 -10.53 9.07
N HIS A 2 9.83 -9.35 9.16
CA HIS A 2 9.27 -8.30 10.00
C HIS A 2 8.80 -7.12 9.19
N ALA A 3 7.75 -6.47 9.66
CA ALA A 3 7.36 -5.21 9.12
C ALA A 3 8.35 -4.15 9.61
N ALA A 4 8.69 -3.23 8.75
CA ALA A 4 9.61 -2.17 9.10
C ALA A 4 9.00 -0.83 8.72
N ALA A 5 9.17 0.16 9.58
CA ALA A 5 8.70 1.50 9.30
C ALA A 5 9.67 2.14 8.31
N ILE A 6 9.16 2.58 7.17
CA ILE A 6 10.00 3.23 6.18
C ILE A 6 9.80 4.74 6.16
N TRP A 7 8.80 5.24 6.88
CA TRP A 7 8.52 6.67 6.88
C TRP A 7 7.66 7.00 8.09
N GLU A 8 7.94 8.12 8.72
CA GLU A 8 7.15 8.58 9.85
C GLU A 8 7.23 10.09 9.91
N LYS A 9 6.09 10.74 10.09
CA LYS A 9 6.04 12.18 10.23
C LYS A 9 4.76 12.58 10.93
N GLU A 10 4.89 13.30 12.05
CA GLU A 10 3.74 13.89 12.73
C GLU A 10 2.62 12.87 13.01
N GLY A 11 2.99 11.71 13.49
CA GLY A 11 2.01 10.70 13.86
C GLY A 11 1.51 9.84 12.72
N ARG A 12 2.05 10.03 11.52
CA ARG A 12 1.70 9.20 10.39
C ARG A 12 2.87 8.27 10.09
N VAL A 13 2.58 6.99 9.98
CA VAL A 13 3.63 5.98 9.83
C VAL A 13 3.30 5.04 8.70
N ILE A 14 4.31 4.69 7.93
CA ILE A 14 4.16 3.70 6.87
C ILE A 14 5.05 2.51 7.20
N TYR A 15 4.44 1.34 7.32
CA TYR A 15 5.15 0.09 7.54
C TYR A 15 5.09 -0.75 6.28
N VAL A 16 6.16 -1.48 6.01
CA VAL A 16 6.23 -2.36 4.85
C VAL A 16 6.73 -3.72 5.31
N LYS A 17 6.10 -4.75 4.77
CA LYS A 17 6.51 -6.12 5.01
C LYS A 17 6.57 -6.84 3.68
N HIS A 18 7.68 -7.48 3.40
CA HIS A 18 7.83 -8.26 2.18
C HIS A 18 7.16 -9.61 2.37
N LEU A 19 6.41 -10.03 1.38
CA LEU A 19 5.68 -11.29 1.43
C LEU A 19 6.39 -12.33 0.59
N GLU A 20 6.04 -13.58 0.83
CA GLU A 20 6.75 -14.68 0.18
C GLU A 20 6.51 -14.75 -1.32
N ASP A 21 5.41 -14.22 -1.78
CA ASP A 21 5.08 -14.28 -3.20
C ASP A 21 5.63 -13.10 -3.99
N GLY A 22 6.54 -12.35 -3.39
CA GLY A 22 7.12 -11.19 -4.08
C GLY A 22 6.33 -9.93 -3.95
N ALA A 23 5.18 -9.97 -3.29
CA ALA A 23 4.38 -8.78 -3.05
C ALA A 23 4.83 -8.10 -1.77
N MET A 24 4.22 -6.97 -1.47
CA MET A 24 4.47 -6.25 -0.23
C MET A 24 3.16 -5.92 0.44
N ALA A 25 3.16 -6.02 1.76
CA ALA A 25 2.05 -5.52 2.55
C ALA A 25 2.48 -4.16 3.08
N VAL A 26 1.63 -3.16 2.92
CA VAL A 26 1.93 -1.80 3.35
C VAL A 26 0.84 -1.36 4.31
N GLY A 27 1.26 -0.92 5.48
CA GLY A 27 0.34 -0.42 6.49
C GLY A 27 0.49 1.09 6.63
N LEU A 28 -0.62 1.80 6.51
CA LEU A 28 -0.67 3.24 6.65
C LEU A 28 -1.36 3.54 7.96
N PHE A 29 -0.58 3.98 8.95
CA PHE A 29 -1.09 4.20 10.30
C PHE A 29 -1.22 5.68 10.60
N ASN A 30 -2.36 6.06 11.15
CA ASN A 30 -2.59 7.41 11.61
C ASN A 30 -2.74 7.38 13.13
N LYS A 31 -1.73 7.90 13.82
CA LYS A 31 -1.75 7.93 15.29
C LYS A 31 -2.30 9.24 15.83
N THR A 32 -2.81 10.10 14.97
CA THR A 32 -3.30 11.40 15.40
C THR A 32 -4.79 11.35 15.69
N LEU A 33 -5.30 12.46 16.18
CA LEU A 33 -6.71 12.58 16.53
C LEU A 33 -7.57 13.04 15.37
N GLU A 34 -6.98 13.28 14.21
CA GLU A 34 -7.70 13.77 13.05
C GLU A 34 -7.44 12.90 11.85
N PRO A 35 -8.36 12.86 10.89
CA PRO A 35 -8.09 12.12 9.66
C PRO A 35 -6.86 12.70 8.97
N ALA A 36 -6.08 11.86 8.36
CA ALA A 36 -4.87 12.30 7.68
C ALA A 36 -4.71 11.55 6.38
N LYS A 37 -4.20 12.24 5.38
CA LYS A 37 -3.89 11.63 4.11
C LYS A 37 -2.49 11.05 4.20
N ILE A 38 -2.35 9.77 3.93
CA ILE A 38 -1.06 9.09 3.99
C ILE A 38 -0.88 8.35 2.69
N GLY A 39 0.30 8.46 2.14
CA GLY A 39 0.59 7.80 0.89
C GLY A 39 2.05 7.47 0.74
N PHE A 40 2.33 6.67 -0.29
CA PHE A 40 3.69 6.27 -0.59
C PHE A 40 3.88 6.29 -2.09
N THR A 41 5.13 6.39 -2.49
CA THR A 41 5.47 6.24 -3.90
C THR A 41 6.12 4.88 -4.08
N LEU A 42 6.02 4.36 -5.29
CA LEU A 42 6.69 3.10 -5.58
C LEU A 42 8.20 3.25 -5.43
N LYS A 43 8.69 4.45 -5.71
CA LYS A 43 10.11 4.73 -5.56
C LYS A 43 10.54 4.57 -4.10
N GLN A 44 9.71 5.00 -3.16
CA GLN A 44 10.03 4.81 -1.74
C GLN A 44 10.11 3.33 -1.38
N LEU A 45 9.34 2.51 -2.07
CA LEU A 45 9.33 1.07 -1.81
C LEU A 45 10.41 0.33 -2.59
N GLY A 46 11.13 1.03 -3.46
CA GLY A 46 12.19 0.40 -4.24
C GLY A 46 11.66 -0.47 -5.38
N ILE A 47 10.45 -0.21 -5.83
CA ILE A 47 9.84 -0.99 -6.90
C ILE A 47 9.40 -0.05 -8.01
N ARG A 48 9.18 -0.62 -9.18
CA ARG A 48 8.69 0.14 -10.30
C ARG A 48 7.88 -0.76 -11.22
N GLY A 49 7.27 -0.14 -12.22
CA GLY A 49 6.34 -0.84 -13.09
C GLY A 49 4.96 -0.76 -12.50
N THR A 50 3.99 -1.28 -13.23
CA THR A 50 2.61 -1.22 -12.82
C THR A 50 2.36 -2.18 -11.66
N GLN A 51 1.69 -1.68 -10.64
CA GLN A 51 1.39 -2.44 -9.44
C GLN A 51 -0.09 -2.39 -9.19
N VAL A 52 -0.63 -3.48 -8.66
CA VAL A 52 -2.02 -3.54 -8.22
C VAL A 52 -2.04 -3.31 -6.73
N VAL A 53 -2.89 -2.39 -6.29
CA VAL A 53 -3.07 -2.08 -4.87
C VAL A 53 -4.36 -2.73 -4.41
N ARG A 54 -4.26 -3.63 -3.46
CA ARG A 54 -5.40 -4.40 -2.98
C ARG A 54 -5.64 -4.14 -1.51
N ASP A 55 -6.90 -3.87 -1.17
CA ASP A 55 -7.29 -3.69 0.22
C ASP A 55 -7.32 -5.06 0.88
N LEU A 56 -6.49 -5.25 1.90
CA LEU A 56 -6.37 -6.56 2.53
C LEU A 56 -7.57 -6.94 3.37
N TRP A 57 -8.25 -5.96 3.95
CA TRP A 57 -9.42 -6.26 4.75
C TRP A 57 -10.63 -6.59 3.91
N ARG A 58 -10.82 -5.85 2.83
CA ARG A 58 -11.95 -6.08 1.94
C ARG A 58 -11.65 -7.09 0.86
N GLN A 59 -10.38 -7.43 0.71
CA GLN A 59 -9.93 -8.36 -0.32
C GLN A 59 -10.40 -7.92 -1.70
N LYS A 60 -10.14 -6.68 -2.00
CA LYS A 60 -10.65 -6.06 -3.19
C LYS A 60 -9.57 -5.15 -3.78
N ASP A 61 -9.39 -5.22 -5.08
CA ASP A 61 -8.44 -4.35 -5.74
C ASP A 61 -8.96 -2.92 -5.75
N LEU A 62 -8.13 -2.00 -5.30
CA LEU A 62 -8.50 -0.60 -5.23
C LEU A 62 -8.12 0.15 -6.49
N THR A 63 -6.91 -0.12 -6.98
CA THR A 63 -6.43 0.62 -8.13
C THR A 63 -5.17 -0.04 -8.66
N THR A 64 -4.76 0.40 -9.84
CA THR A 64 -3.51 0.00 -10.44
C THR A 64 -2.70 1.27 -10.64
N THR A 65 -1.42 1.25 -10.30
CA THR A 65 -0.62 2.46 -10.36
C THR A 65 0.81 2.14 -10.73
N ASP A 66 1.48 3.09 -11.38
CA ASP A 66 2.91 3.00 -11.63
C ASP A 66 3.66 4.10 -10.90
N LYS A 67 2.98 4.82 -10.00
CA LYS A 67 3.59 5.94 -9.29
C LYS A 67 3.50 5.79 -7.78
N GLY A 68 2.33 5.50 -7.25
CA GLY A 68 2.12 5.43 -5.82
C GLY A 68 0.66 5.40 -5.47
N PHE A 69 0.39 5.41 -4.19
CA PHE A 69 -0.98 5.30 -3.69
C PHE A 69 -1.12 6.18 -2.46
N GLU A 70 -2.25 6.83 -2.33
CA GLU A 70 -2.53 7.71 -1.22
C GLU A 70 -3.99 7.57 -0.85
N THR A 71 -4.28 7.60 0.44
CA THR A 71 -5.64 7.49 0.91
C THR A 71 -5.79 8.21 2.24
N GLN A 72 -7.01 8.51 2.61
CA GLN A 72 -7.28 9.12 3.88
C GLN A 72 -7.44 8.04 4.94
N VAL A 73 -6.74 8.21 6.05
CA VAL A 73 -6.75 7.24 7.14
C VAL A 73 -7.45 7.91 8.33
N PRO A 74 -8.46 7.25 8.92
CA PRO A 74 -9.18 7.86 10.05
C PRO A 74 -8.28 8.00 11.27
N PRO A 75 -8.70 8.83 12.24
CA PRO A 75 -7.91 9.01 13.47
C PRO A 75 -7.69 7.67 14.14
N HIS A 76 -6.46 7.45 14.60
CA HIS A 76 -6.07 6.21 15.27
C HIS A 76 -6.40 4.98 14.43
N GLY A 77 -6.47 5.13 13.11
CA GLY A 77 -6.83 4.04 12.23
C GLY A 77 -5.65 3.54 11.42
N VAL A 78 -5.92 2.53 10.64
CA VAL A 78 -4.93 1.93 9.77
C VAL A 78 -5.60 1.47 8.48
N VAL A 79 -4.86 1.61 7.39
CA VAL A 79 -5.27 1.04 6.10
C VAL A 79 -4.17 0.07 5.70
N LEU A 80 -4.54 -1.15 5.41
CA LEU A 80 -3.60 -2.18 5.00
C LEU A 80 -3.84 -2.54 3.55
N VAL A 81 -2.81 -2.46 2.74
CA VAL A 81 -2.92 -2.80 1.33
C VAL A 81 -1.80 -3.76 0.95
N LYS A 82 -2.05 -4.51 -0.11
CA LYS A 82 -1.05 -5.40 -0.70
C LYS A 82 -0.68 -4.83 -2.05
N ILE A 83 0.60 -4.73 -2.30
CA ILE A 83 1.13 -4.22 -3.55
C ILE A 83 1.78 -5.37 -4.28
N ALA A 84 1.37 -5.61 -5.51
CA ALA A 84 1.92 -6.68 -6.31
C ALA A 84 2.03 -6.24 -7.75
N PRO A 85 3.02 -6.75 -8.49
CA PRO A 85 3.11 -6.43 -9.92
C PRO A 85 1.83 -6.86 -10.60
N GLY A 86 1.32 -6.03 -11.48
CA GLY A 86 0.09 -6.32 -12.15
C GLY A 86 0.16 -5.94 -13.61
N ASN A 87 -0.61 -6.65 -14.38
CA ASN A 87 -0.71 -6.37 -15.79
C ASN A 87 -2.18 -6.48 -16.18
N PRO A 88 -2.89 -5.36 -16.25
CA PRO A 88 -4.32 -5.39 -16.54
C PRO A 88 -4.65 -6.11 -17.82
N THR A 89 -3.79 -5.97 -18.84
CA THR A 89 -4.02 -6.64 -20.09
C THR A 89 -4.00 -8.14 -19.90
N ARG A 90 -3.07 -8.62 -19.11
CA ARG A 90 -2.98 -10.02 -18.88
C ARG A 90 -4.19 -10.56 -18.14
N ASN A 91 -4.74 -9.77 -17.25
CA ASN A 91 -5.93 -10.19 -16.56
C ASN A 91 -7.09 -10.39 -17.50
N ASP A 92 -7.18 -9.57 -18.50
CA ASP A 92 -8.25 -9.73 -19.46
C ASP A 92 -8.10 -11.02 -20.20
N LEU A 93 -6.91 -11.43 -20.44
CA LEU A 93 -6.71 -12.65 -21.20
C LEU A 93 -7.07 -13.87 -20.42
N LYS A 94 -7.07 -13.73 -19.14
CA LYS A 94 -7.37 -14.88 -18.37
C LYS A 94 -8.75 -15.25 -18.38
N LYS A 95 -9.42 -14.56 -18.89
CA LYS A 95 -10.72 -14.78 -18.85
C LYS A 95 -11.24 -15.52 -19.62
#